data_3a5697274f04b40609acce6fbf95306b
#
_entry.id   3a5697274f04b40609acce6fbf95306b
#
_cell.length_a   1.000
_cell.length_b   1.000
_cell.length_c   1.000
_cell.angle_alpha   90.00
_cell.angle_beta   90.00
_cell.angle_gamma   90.00
#
_symmetry.space_group_name_H-M   'P 1'
#
loop_
_entity.id
_entity.type
_entity.pdbx_description
1 polymer ?
#
loop_
_entity_poly.entity_id
_entity_poly.type
_entity_poly.pdbx_seq_one_letter_code
_entity_poly.pdbx_strand_id
1 'polypeptide(L)'
;TPAKAQMFAKYVKPEHRVRIQFIEEPCKTREESRQFAAETGINIAWDESVREPDFRVEKEPHLAAIVIKPTLVGSIERCAELIAQAHALGIKAVISSSIESSFGLTQLARMAKQYTPNVTPGLDTLDLMDYQVVRTWPGSELPVVGLDSEFITEVILD
;
A
#
# COMPACT_ATOMS: atom_id res chain seq x y z
N THR A 1 16.99 7.74 3.20
CA THR A 1 17.95 8.67 2.56
C THR A 1 18.56 7.98 1.34
N PRO A 2 18.99 8.73 0.29
CA PRO A 2 19.64 8.15 -0.88
C PRO A 2 20.81 7.23 -0.54
N ALA A 3 21.66 7.61 0.40
CA ALA A 3 22.80 6.80 0.82
C ALA A 3 22.39 5.42 1.38
N LYS A 4 21.29 5.35 2.16
CA LYS A 4 20.78 4.07 2.69
C LYS A 4 20.15 3.22 1.58
N ALA A 5 19.43 3.83 0.65
CA ALA A 5 18.85 3.14 -0.49
C ALA A 5 19.95 2.55 -1.40
N GLN A 6 20.98 3.33 -1.69
CA GLN A 6 22.15 2.87 -2.46
C GLN A 6 22.92 1.76 -1.74
N MET A 7 23.05 1.86 -0.42
CA MET A 7 23.68 0.81 0.38
C MET A 7 22.88 -0.50 0.31
N PHE A 8 21.55 -0.45 0.45
CA PHE A 8 20.69 -1.61 0.25
C PHE A 8 20.90 -2.23 -1.13
N ALA A 9 20.88 -1.43 -2.20
CA ALA A 9 21.08 -1.92 -3.55
C ALA A 9 22.44 -2.61 -3.75
N LYS A 10 23.50 -2.16 -3.06
CA LYS A 10 24.82 -2.80 -3.09
C LYS A 10 24.85 -4.15 -2.38
N TYR A 11 24.10 -4.30 -1.29
CA TYR A 11 24.05 -5.57 -0.55
C TYR A 11 23.16 -6.63 -1.23
N VAL A 12 22.20 -6.23 -2.05
CA VAL A 12 21.38 -7.19 -2.80
C VAL A 12 22.17 -7.73 -3.98
N LYS A 13 22.49 -9.03 -3.92
CA LYS A 13 23.20 -9.70 -5.00
C LYS A 13 22.40 -9.64 -6.31
N PRO A 14 23.08 -9.54 -7.48
CA PRO A 14 22.41 -9.42 -8.78
C PRO A 14 21.34 -10.51 -9.03
N GLU A 15 21.63 -11.75 -8.66
CA GLU A 15 20.70 -12.89 -8.79
C GLU A 15 19.43 -12.76 -7.92
N HIS A 16 19.46 -11.92 -6.87
CA HIS A 16 18.29 -11.67 -6.03
C HIS A 16 17.49 -10.45 -6.48
N ARG A 17 18.14 -9.50 -7.21
CA ARG A 17 17.45 -8.28 -7.69
C ARG A 17 16.27 -8.60 -8.60
N VAL A 18 16.37 -9.64 -9.41
CA VAL A 18 15.29 -10.08 -10.30
C VAL A 18 14.02 -10.53 -9.57
N ARG A 19 14.11 -10.79 -8.27
CA ARG A 19 12.96 -11.14 -7.41
C ARG A 19 12.29 -9.91 -6.78
N ILE A 20 12.94 -8.75 -6.82
CA ILE A 20 12.37 -7.49 -6.32
C ILE A 20 11.48 -6.93 -7.41
N GLN A 21 10.18 -6.92 -7.19
CA GLN A 21 9.24 -6.35 -8.14
C GLN A 21 9.35 -4.83 -8.17
N PHE A 22 9.44 -4.20 -7.01
CA PHE A 22 9.66 -2.76 -6.78
C PHE A 22 10.03 -2.51 -5.34
N ILE A 23 10.50 -1.29 -5.05
CA ILE A 23 10.67 -0.76 -3.69
C ILE A 23 9.77 0.47 -3.57
N GLU A 24 8.99 0.52 -2.49
CA GLU A 24 8.11 1.65 -2.19
C GLU A 24 8.95 2.83 -1.69
N GLU A 25 8.86 3.97 -2.36
CA GLU A 25 9.50 5.25 -2.07
C GLU A 25 10.84 5.16 -1.30
N PRO A 26 11.91 4.62 -1.93
CA PRO A 26 13.18 4.33 -1.24
C PRO A 26 13.86 5.57 -0.66
N CYS A 27 13.49 6.77 -1.11
CA CYS A 27 14.06 8.05 -0.74
C CYS A 27 12.99 9.02 -0.24
N LYS A 28 13.42 10.19 0.26
CA LYS A 28 12.50 11.18 0.82
C LYS A 28 11.74 11.98 -0.24
N THR A 29 12.33 12.14 -1.41
CA THR A 29 11.72 12.88 -2.51
C THR A 29 11.53 11.96 -3.71
N ARG A 30 10.55 12.30 -4.55
CA ARG A 30 10.32 11.56 -5.80
C ARG A 30 11.55 11.61 -6.72
N GLU A 31 12.23 12.76 -6.76
CA GLU A 31 13.44 12.92 -7.58
C GLU A 31 14.56 12.01 -7.12
N GLU A 32 14.85 11.94 -5.81
CA GLU A 32 15.83 11.02 -5.26
C GLU A 32 15.48 9.56 -5.52
N SER A 33 14.18 9.21 -5.48
CA SER A 33 13.70 7.85 -5.78
C SER A 33 13.84 7.50 -7.26
N ARG A 34 13.58 8.46 -8.17
CA ARG A 34 13.84 8.31 -9.60
C ARG A 34 15.33 8.09 -9.88
N GLN A 35 16.18 8.91 -9.27
CA GLN A 35 17.63 8.78 -9.40
C GLN A 35 18.11 7.41 -8.90
N PHE A 36 17.63 6.95 -7.73
CA PHE A 36 17.90 5.61 -7.22
C PHE A 36 17.53 4.53 -8.23
N ALA A 37 16.34 4.60 -8.79
CA ALA A 37 15.86 3.62 -9.76
C ALA A 37 16.71 3.61 -11.05
N ALA A 38 17.06 4.79 -11.57
CA ALA A 38 17.91 4.93 -12.75
C ALA A 38 19.33 4.36 -12.53
N GLU A 39 19.92 4.60 -11.35
CA GLU A 39 21.29 4.16 -11.04
C GLU A 39 21.36 2.66 -10.72
N THR A 40 20.31 2.07 -10.16
CA THR A 40 20.32 0.68 -9.68
C THR A 40 19.62 -0.31 -10.59
N GLY A 41 18.73 0.19 -11.48
CA GLY A 41 17.83 -0.63 -12.29
C GLY A 41 16.73 -1.32 -11.49
N ILE A 42 16.57 -0.98 -10.18
CA ILE A 42 15.52 -1.52 -9.34
C ILE A 42 14.27 -0.65 -9.53
N ASN A 43 13.14 -1.29 -9.86
CA ASN A 43 11.88 -0.58 -10.00
C ASN A 43 11.40 -0.01 -8.67
N ILE A 44 10.63 1.07 -8.76
CA ILE A 44 10.02 1.75 -7.61
C ILE A 44 8.49 1.73 -7.71
N ALA A 45 7.85 1.97 -6.58
CA ALA A 45 6.44 2.28 -6.48
C ALA A 45 6.23 3.58 -5.70
N TRP A 46 5.18 4.34 -6.05
CA TRP A 46 4.73 5.48 -5.27
C TRP A 46 3.75 5.03 -4.18
N ASP A 47 3.94 5.46 -2.93
CA ASP A 47 3.04 5.26 -1.78
C ASP A 47 2.64 6.59 -1.16
N GLU A 48 3.56 7.25 -0.45
CA GLU A 48 3.28 8.52 0.23
C GLU A 48 2.87 9.60 -0.78
N SER A 49 3.54 9.66 -1.90
CA SER A 49 3.24 10.62 -2.98
C SER A 49 1.82 10.47 -3.54
N VAL A 50 1.23 9.26 -3.50
CA VAL A 50 -0.13 9.01 -3.99
C VAL A 50 -1.20 9.78 -3.21
N ARG A 51 -0.88 10.16 -1.96
CA ARG A 51 -1.79 10.90 -1.06
C ARG A 51 -1.84 12.40 -1.34
N GLU A 52 -0.89 12.92 -2.12
CA GLU A 52 -0.87 14.33 -2.49
C GLU A 52 -2.14 14.68 -3.30
N PRO A 53 -2.84 15.79 -2.97
CA PRO A 53 -4.11 16.14 -3.63
C PRO A 53 -4.02 16.24 -5.16
N ASP A 54 -2.88 16.76 -5.64
CA ASP A 54 -2.64 16.99 -7.06
C ASP A 54 -1.93 15.82 -7.75
N PHE A 55 -1.69 14.72 -7.04
CA PHE A 55 -1.01 13.57 -7.61
C PHE A 55 -1.76 13.02 -8.83
N ARG A 56 -0.99 12.76 -9.89
CA ARG A 56 -1.45 12.06 -11.10
C ARG A 56 -0.48 10.95 -11.40
N VAL A 57 -1.00 9.84 -11.91
CA VAL A 57 -0.15 8.75 -12.36
C VAL A 57 0.42 9.11 -13.72
N GLU A 58 1.73 9.21 -13.79
CA GLU A 58 2.45 9.48 -15.03
C GLU A 58 3.33 8.30 -15.39
N LYS A 59 3.57 8.11 -16.68
CA LYS A 59 4.49 7.07 -17.14
C LYS A 59 5.92 7.53 -16.93
N GLU A 60 6.62 6.85 -16.06
CA GLU A 60 8.00 7.14 -15.70
C GLU A 60 8.89 5.90 -15.92
N PRO A 61 10.17 6.06 -16.28
CA PRO A 61 11.13 4.96 -16.25
C PRO A 61 11.19 4.33 -14.85
N HIS A 62 11.21 3.00 -14.81
CA HIS A 62 11.29 2.22 -13.57
C HIS A 62 10.10 2.36 -12.61
N LEU A 63 9.05 3.10 -12.92
CA LEU A 63 7.83 3.10 -12.12
C LEU A 63 7.01 1.83 -12.44
N ALA A 64 6.97 0.89 -11.50
CA ALA A 64 6.28 -0.39 -11.67
C ALA A 64 4.89 -0.41 -11.06
N ALA A 65 4.67 0.37 -9.99
CA ALA A 65 3.42 0.34 -9.26
C ALA A 65 3.10 1.68 -8.57
N ILE A 66 1.84 1.84 -8.21
CA ILE A 66 1.38 2.77 -7.17
C ILE A 66 0.73 1.96 -6.04
N VAL A 67 0.95 2.38 -4.79
CA VAL A 67 0.36 1.78 -3.60
C VAL A 67 -0.75 2.71 -3.11
N ILE A 68 -1.97 2.19 -3.04
CA ILE A 68 -3.15 2.96 -2.69
C ILE A 68 -3.64 2.49 -1.33
N LYS A 69 -3.59 3.38 -0.34
CA LYS A 69 -4.17 3.19 1.00
C LYS A 69 -5.47 4.00 1.09
N PRO A 70 -6.63 3.38 0.85
CA PRO A 70 -7.90 4.11 0.66
C PRO A 70 -8.25 5.03 1.83
N THR A 71 -7.98 4.61 3.06
CA THR A 71 -8.19 5.42 4.26
C THR A 71 -7.36 6.70 4.32
N LEU A 72 -6.21 6.73 3.63
CA LEU A 72 -5.33 7.88 3.55
C LEU A 72 -5.54 8.71 2.28
N VAL A 73 -6.02 8.10 1.20
CA VAL A 73 -6.39 8.80 -0.04
C VAL A 73 -7.70 9.59 0.12
N GLY A 74 -8.61 9.10 0.97
CA GLY A 74 -9.78 9.83 1.45
C GLY A 74 -11.10 9.47 0.79
N SER A 75 -11.15 9.06 -0.50
CA SER A 75 -12.39 8.59 -1.10
C SER A 75 -12.20 7.40 -2.04
N ILE A 76 -13.23 6.60 -2.18
CA ILE A 76 -13.25 5.44 -3.09
C ILE A 76 -13.18 5.90 -4.54
N GLU A 77 -13.85 7.00 -4.88
CA GLU A 77 -13.85 7.59 -6.22
C GLU A 77 -12.43 7.99 -6.62
N ARG A 78 -11.73 8.66 -5.72
CA ARG A 78 -10.33 9.05 -5.96
C ARG A 78 -9.43 7.83 -6.13
N CYS A 79 -9.60 6.80 -5.31
CA CYS A 79 -8.88 5.55 -5.48
C CYS A 79 -9.15 4.91 -6.84
N ALA A 80 -10.42 4.86 -7.27
CA ALA A 80 -10.80 4.29 -8.56
C ALA A 80 -10.21 5.08 -9.74
N GLU A 81 -10.16 6.41 -9.66
CA GLU A 81 -9.51 7.27 -10.65
C GLU A 81 -8.01 6.96 -10.77
N LEU A 82 -7.30 6.86 -9.65
CA LEU A 82 -5.87 6.54 -9.62
C LEU A 82 -5.59 5.14 -10.19
N ILE A 83 -6.43 4.16 -9.85
CA ILE A 83 -6.34 2.81 -10.41
C ILE A 83 -6.53 2.84 -11.94
N ALA A 84 -7.53 3.58 -12.41
CA ALA A 84 -7.79 3.70 -13.84
C ALA A 84 -6.62 4.37 -14.58
N GLN A 85 -6.03 5.43 -14.01
CA GLN A 85 -4.83 6.09 -14.56
C GLN A 85 -3.65 5.11 -14.63
N ALA A 86 -3.39 4.35 -13.55
CA ALA A 86 -2.31 3.37 -13.51
C ALA A 86 -2.49 2.28 -14.58
N HIS A 87 -3.70 1.72 -14.67
CA HIS A 87 -4.01 0.67 -15.66
C HIS A 87 -3.85 1.18 -17.11
N ALA A 88 -4.28 2.41 -17.39
CA ALA A 88 -4.13 3.01 -18.73
C ALA A 88 -2.66 3.16 -19.15
N LEU A 89 -1.75 3.25 -18.17
CA LEU A 89 -0.31 3.37 -18.41
C LEU A 89 0.46 2.04 -18.28
N GLY A 90 -0.25 0.95 -17.97
CA GLY A 90 0.36 -0.37 -17.72
C GLY A 90 1.13 -0.44 -16.41
N ILE A 91 0.82 0.45 -15.44
CA ILE A 91 1.40 0.50 -14.10
C ILE A 91 0.48 -0.30 -13.17
N LYS A 92 1.06 -1.09 -12.25
CA LYS A 92 0.27 -1.84 -11.26
C LYS A 92 -0.33 -0.87 -10.23
N ALA A 93 -1.59 -1.11 -9.84
CA ALA A 93 -2.19 -0.48 -8.69
C ALA A 93 -2.35 -1.53 -7.57
N VAL A 94 -1.72 -1.30 -6.44
CA VAL A 94 -1.74 -2.18 -5.26
C VAL A 94 -2.63 -1.55 -4.21
N ILE A 95 -3.73 -2.19 -3.86
CA ILE A 95 -4.51 -1.81 -2.67
C ILE A 95 -3.76 -2.27 -1.44
N SER A 96 -3.51 -1.37 -0.52
CA SER A 96 -2.80 -1.67 0.72
C SER A 96 -3.56 -1.13 1.93
N SER A 97 -3.34 -1.75 3.08
CA SER A 97 -3.81 -1.23 4.36
C SER A 97 -2.83 -0.19 4.90
N SER A 98 -3.36 0.71 5.72
CA SER A 98 -2.60 1.50 6.67
C SER A 98 -2.57 0.73 8.00
N ILE A 99 -3.37 1.15 8.99
CA ILE A 99 -3.61 0.40 10.22
C ILE A 99 -5.13 0.31 10.37
N GLU A 100 -5.72 -0.77 9.86
CA GLU A 100 -7.16 -1.00 9.87
C GLU A 100 -7.54 -2.21 10.71
N SER A 101 -8.73 -2.14 11.32
CA SER A 101 -9.35 -3.28 11.98
C SER A 101 -9.64 -4.41 10.98
N SER A 102 -9.94 -5.61 11.47
CA SER A 102 -10.36 -6.75 10.64
C SER A 102 -11.59 -6.43 9.77
N PHE A 103 -12.48 -5.56 10.25
CA PHE A 103 -13.61 -5.07 9.45
C PHE A 103 -13.11 -4.19 8.29
N GLY A 104 -12.23 -3.23 8.55
CA GLY A 104 -11.61 -2.38 7.52
C GLY A 104 -10.84 -3.20 6.49
N LEU A 105 -10.00 -4.14 6.92
CA LEU A 105 -9.27 -5.06 6.04
C LEU A 105 -10.21 -5.86 5.14
N THR A 106 -11.38 -6.28 5.67
CA THR A 106 -12.40 -6.97 4.85
C THR A 106 -12.94 -6.06 3.74
N GLN A 107 -13.12 -4.76 3.99
CA GLN A 107 -13.56 -3.82 2.95
C GLN A 107 -12.46 -3.61 1.91
N LEU A 108 -11.20 -3.45 2.34
CA LEU A 108 -10.06 -3.32 1.43
C LEU A 108 -9.88 -4.56 0.55
N ALA A 109 -10.05 -5.77 1.11
CA ALA A 109 -9.99 -7.01 0.34
C ALA A 109 -11.08 -7.08 -0.74
N ARG A 110 -12.30 -6.61 -0.43
CA ARG A 110 -13.39 -6.51 -1.42
C ARG A 110 -13.06 -5.50 -2.51
N MET A 111 -12.52 -4.34 -2.13
CA MET A 111 -12.09 -3.31 -3.06
C MET A 111 -10.99 -3.84 -3.99
N ALA A 112 -9.98 -4.52 -3.44
CA ALA A 112 -8.91 -5.14 -4.23
C ALA A 112 -9.46 -6.18 -5.21
N LYS A 113 -10.38 -7.04 -4.77
CA LYS A 113 -11.03 -8.02 -5.65
C LYS A 113 -11.78 -7.37 -6.82
N GLN A 114 -12.38 -6.21 -6.59
CA GLN A 114 -13.18 -5.50 -7.60
C GLN A 114 -12.32 -4.71 -8.58
N TYR A 115 -11.33 -3.96 -8.10
CA TYR A 115 -10.59 -2.98 -8.89
C TYR A 115 -9.22 -3.49 -9.36
N THR A 116 -8.58 -4.39 -8.61
CA THR A 116 -7.23 -4.89 -8.91
C THR A 116 -7.14 -6.42 -8.75
N PRO A 117 -8.06 -7.21 -9.40
CA PRO A 117 -8.23 -8.64 -9.13
C PRO A 117 -6.99 -9.50 -9.42
N ASN A 118 -6.07 -9.02 -10.25
CA ASN A 118 -4.86 -9.73 -10.65
C ASN A 118 -3.60 -9.25 -9.90
N VAL A 119 -3.78 -8.41 -8.87
CA VAL A 119 -2.69 -7.87 -8.06
C VAL A 119 -2.91 -8.28 -6.60
N THR A 120 -1.89 -8.88 -5.98
CA THR A 120 -1.95 -9.23 -4.56
C THR A 120 -1.98 -7.94 -3.73
N PRO A 121 -3.02 -7.72 -2.90
CA PRO A 121 -3.08 -6.55 -2.03
C PRO A 121 -2.15 -6.71 -0.82
N GLY A 122 -1.72 -5.58 -0.24
CA GLY A 122 -0.93 -5.53 0.99
C GLY A 122 -1.84 -5.32 2.21
N LEU A 123 -2.35 -6.39 2.82
CA LEU A 123 -3.37 -6.32 3.89
C LEU A 123 -2.91 -6.97 5.21
N ASP A 124 -1.62 -7.08 5.43
CA ASP A 124 -1.04 -7.79 6.58
C ASP A 124 -0.64 -6.84 7.71
N THR A 125 -1.64 -6.12 8.28
CA THR A 125 -1.42 -5.15 9.35
C THR A 125 -2.23 -5.44 10.61
N LEU A 126 -2.97 -6.55 10.66
CA LEU A 126 -3.85 -6.85 11.78
C LEU A 126 -3.09 -7.17 13.08
N ASP A 127 -1.88 -7.72 12.98
CA ASP A 127 -1.03 -8.02 14.14
C ASP A 127 -0.59 -6.76 14.92
N LEU A 128 -0.87 -5.58 14.39
CA LEU A 128 -0.70 -4.30 15.11
C LEU A 128 -1.89 -3.95 16.00
N MET A 129 -2.95 -4.78 16.01
CA MET A 129 -4.17 -4.60 16.79
C MET A 129 -4.22 -5.59 17.95
N ASP A 130 -4.96 -5.26 19.01
CA ASP A 130 -5.23 -6.16 20.13
C ASP A 130 -6.47 -7.04 19.90
N TYR A 131 -7.36 -6.61 19.01
CA TYR A 131 -8.66 -7.24 18.74
C TYR A 131 -9.04 -7.24 17.28
N GLN A 132 -9.85 -8.21 16.90
CA GLN A 132 -10.61 -8.19 15.66
C GLN A 132 -11.97 -7.53 15.90
N VAL A 133 -12.43 -6.69 14.98
CA VAL A 133 -13.71 -5.97 15.12
C VAL A 133 -14.74 -6.62 14.20
N VAL A 134 -15.82 -7.13 14.81
CA VAL A 134 -17.02 -7.68 14.14
C VAL A 134 -16.75 -8.94 13.31
N ARG A 135 -15.63 -8.99 12.59
CA ARG A 135 -15.30 -10.06 11.66
C ARG A 135 -13.92 -10.65 11.95
N THR A 136 -13.85 -11.96 11.82
CA THR A 136 -12.57 -12.67 11.84
C THR A 136 -11.78 -12.39 10.55
N TRP A 137 -10.49 -12.23 10.71
CA TRP A 137 -9.54 -12.16 9.60
C TRP A 137 -8.84 -13.50 9.46
N PRO A 138 -8.69 -14.04 8.24
CA PRO A 138 -8.04 -15.32 8.02
C PRO A 138 -6.63 -15.38 8.60
N GLY A 139 -6.34 -16.39 9.41
CA GLY A 139 -5.03 -16.58 10.01
C GLY A 139 -4.78 -15.83 11.33
N SER A 140 -5.69 -14.95 11.76
CA SER A 140 -5.57 -14.24 13.04
C SER A 140 -6.22 -15.01 14.17
N GLU A 141 -5.52 -15.08 15.31
CA GLU A 141 -6.00 -15.66 16.59
C GLU A 141 -6.46 -14.59 17.58
N LEU A 142 -6.44 -13.32 17.22
CA LEU A 142 -6.89 -12.22 18.07
C LEU A 142 -8.37 -12.38 18.44
N PRO A 143 -8.77 -12.04 19.68
CA PRO A 143 -10.16 -12.09 20.09
C PRO A 143 -11.04 -11.17 19.26
N VAL A 144 -12.30 -11.56 19.04
CA VAL A 144 -13.27 -10.78 18.25
C VAL A 144 -14.17 -10.01 19.20
N VAL A 145 -14.28 -8.70 19.01
CA VAL A 145 -15.23 -7.83 19.70
C VAL A 145 -16.39 -7.45 18.79
N GLY A 146 -17.61 -7.54 19.32
CA GLY A 146 -18.84 -7.11 18.63
C GLY A 146 -19.06 -5.61 18.75
N LEU A 147 -20.00 -5.08 17.94
CA LEU A 147 -20.39 -3.66 17.99
C LEU A 147 -21.07 -3.27 19.32
N ASP A 148 -21.58 -4.24 20.04
CA ASP A 148 -22.23 -4.11 21.35
C ASP A 148 -21.25 -4.19 22.53
N SER A 149 -19.96 -4.35 22.27
CA SER A 149 -18.97 -4.36 23.35
C SER A 149 -18.81 -2.96 23.96
N GLU A 150 -18.68 -2.90 25.29
CA GLU A 150 -18.44 -1.66 26.02
C GLU A 150 -17.24 -0.90 25.48
N PHE A 151 -16.19 -1.62 25.09
CA PHE A 151 -14.98 -1.06 24.48
C PHE A 151 -15.24 -0.22 23.21
N ILE A 152 -16.16 -0.66 22.34
CA ILE A 152 -16.51 0.10 21.12
C ILE A 152 -17.48 1.24 21.46
N THR A 153 -18.38 1.03 22.41
CA THR A 153 -19.37 2.04 22.80
C THR A 153 -18.72 3.24 23.50
N GLU A 154 -17.73 3.03 24.33
CA GLU A 154 -17.01 4.10 25.01
C GLU A 154 -16.22 4.99 24.02
N VAL A 155 -15.59 4.39 23.00
CA VAL A 155 -14.79 5.14 22.00
C VAL A 155 -15.65 5.99 21.05
N ILE A 156 -16.95 5.66 20.89
CA ILE A 156 -17.85 6.39 19.99
C ILE A 156 -18.55 7.57 20.70
N LEU A 157 -18.57 7.60 22.03
CA LEU A 157 -19.35 8.56 22.82
C LEU A 157 -18.51 9.66 23.51
N ASP A 158 -17.20 9.65 23.42
CA ASP A 158 -16.27 10.69 23.84
C ASP A 158 -15.76 11.53 22.65
#